data_2848408f307bec6db502a0faaa8168ce
#
_entry.id   2848408f307bec6db502a0faaa8168ce
#
_cell.length_a   1.000
_cell.length_b   1.000
_cell.length_c   1.000
_cell.angle_alpha   90.00
_cell.angle_beta   90.00
_cell.angle_gamma   90.00
#
_symmetry.space_group_name_H-M   'P 1'
#
loop_
_entity.id
_entity.type
_entity.pdbx_description
1 polymer ?
#
loop_
_entity_poly.entity_id
_entity_poly.type
_entity_poly.pdbx_seq_one_letter_code
_entity_poly.pdbx_strand_id
1 'polypeptide(L)'
;MGQLLGAGDMKKARDTDNKMIAFSVMCCTCVAMVMFVMAPLFPMLYNTNAEARELAKYLIMITAFFMPQNAFLHATYFTLRSGGKTIITFLFDSVFIWCVSVPIAFVLSRYTGIHVLVIYACVQLADLIKCVIGFVLVKKGVWLQNIVSS
;
A
#
# COMPACT_ATOMS: atom_id res chain seq x y z
N MET A 1 -17.65 7.58 -5.21
CA MET A 1 -17.98 7.05 -3.87
C MET A 1 -18.80 8.04 -3.05
N GLY A 2 -18.32 9.22 -2.74
CA GLY A 2 -19.04 10.19 -1.93
C GLY A 2 -20.46 10.50 -2.40
N GLN A 3 -20.70 10.60 -3.69
CA GLN A 3 -22.04 10.81 -4.25
C GLN A 3 -23.01 9.67 -3.94
N LEU A 4 -22.55 8.40 -4.02
CA LEU A 4 -23.39 7.23 -3.72
C LEU A 4 -23.68 7.13 -2.21
N LEU A 5 -22.74 7.50 -1.37
CA LEU A 5 -22.93 7.56 0.09
C LEU A 5 -23.90 8.70 0.47
N GLY A 6 -23.78 9.86 -0.19
CA GLY A 6 -24.69 10.98 0.00
C GLY A 6 -26.12 10.70 -0.49
N ALA A 7 -26.28 9.87 -1.53
CA ALA A 7 -27.56 9.41 -2.02
C ALA A 7 -28.20 8.28 -1.17
N GLY A 8 -27.48 7.77 -0.17
CA GLY A 8 -27.96 6.70 0.71
C GLY A 8 -27.95 5.30 0.09
N ASP A 9 -27.41 5.13 -1.12
CA ASP A 9 -27.38 3.82 -1.82
C ASP A 9 -26.16 2.98 -1.42
N MET A 10 -26.21 2.48 -0.17
CA MET A 10 -25.10 1.75 0.45
C MET A 10 -24.73 0.45 -0.28
N LYS A 11 -25.69 -0.21 -0.92
CA LYS A 11 -25.43 -1.45 -1.67
C LYS A 11 -24.60 -1.17 -2.93
N LYS A 12 -25.01 -0.16 -3.70
CA LYS A 12 -24.26 0.26 -4.88
C LYS A 12 -22.91 0.83 -4.53
N ALA A 13 -22.79 1.60 -3.44
CA ALA A 13 -21.52 2.11 -2.95
C ALA A 13 -20.53 0.97 -2.69
N ARG A 14 -20.96 -0.08 -2.00
CA ARG A 14 -20.13 -1.24 -1.68
C ARG A 14 -19.72 -2.04 -2.92
N ASP A 15 -20.66 -2.28 -3.85
CA ASP A 15 -20.35 -3.00 -5.09
C ASP A 15 -19.38 -2.22 -5.98
N THR A 16 -19.59 -0.91 -6.10
CA THR A 16 -18.69 -0.01 -6.84
C THR A 16 -17.30 0.04 -6.21
N ASP A 17 -17.21 0.08 -4.88
CA ASP A 17 -15.95 0.09 -4.16
C ASP A 17 -15.12 -1.16 -4.42
N ASN A 18 -15.74 -2.33 -4.30
CA ASN A 18 -15.09 -3.60 -4.58
C ASN A 18 -14.56 -3.67 -6.02
N LYS A 19 -15.33 -3.17 -6.98
CA LYS A 19 -14.91 -3.10 -8.39
C LYS A 19 -13.74 -2.13 -8.59
N MET A 20 -13.76 -0.99 -7.92
CA MET A 20 -12.68 0.00 -8.00
C MET A 20 -11.39 -0.52 -7.36
N ILE A 21 -11.47 -1.19 -6.21
CA ILE A 21 -10.31 -1.82 -5.57
C ILE A 21 -9.73 -2.89 -6.48
N ALA A 22 -10.55 -3.79 -7.02
CA ALA A 22 -10.10 -4.83 -7.93
C ALA A 22 -9.45 -4.25 -9.20
N PHE A 23 -10.04 -3.21 -9.78
CA PHE A 23 -9.48 -2.52 -10.93
C PHE A 23 -8.13 -1.85 -10.63
N SER A 24 -8.02 -1.19 -9.49
CA SER A 24 -6.75 -0.57 -9.05
C SER A 24 -5.64 -1.60 -8.88
N VAL A 25 -5.94 -2.72 -8.24
CA VAL A 25 -4.98 -3.81 -8.05
C VAL A 25 -4.56 -4.41 -9.40
N MET A 26 -5.50 -4.60 -10.31
CA MET A 26 -5.21 -5.12 -11.66
C MET A 26 -4.30 -4.17 -12.44
N CYS A 27 -4.61 -2.88 -12.48
CA CYS A 27 -3.79 -1.87 -13.15
C CYS A 27 -2.38 -1.81 -12.56
N CYS A 28 -2.25 -1.79 -11.22
CA CYS A 28 -0.95 -1.76 -10.58
C CYS A 28 -0.17 -3.06 -10.77
N THR A 29 -0.83 -4.21 -10.90
CA THR A 29 -0.17 -5.47 -11.23
C THR A 29 0.43 -5.41 -12.64
N CYS A 30 -0.28 -4.84 -13.61
CA CYS A 30 0.26 -4.62 -14.95
C CYS A 30 1.49 -3.71 -14.94
N VAL A 31 1.42 -2.59 -14.22
CA VAL A 31 2.57 -1.68 -14.05
C VAL A 31 3.72 -2.38 -13.33
N ALA A 32 3.43 -3.19 -12.31
CA ALA A 32 4.44 -3.96 -11.59
C ALA A 32 5.18 -4.95 -12.51
N MET A 33 4.48 -5.62 -13.41
CA MET A 33 5.11 -6.50 -14.40
C MET A 33 6.04 -5.72 -15.33
N VAL A 34 5.63 -4.54 -15.79
CA VAL A 34 6.49 -3.66 -16.60
C VAL A 34 7.71 -3.22 -15.81
N MET A 35 7.53 -2.78 -14.56
CA MET A 35 8.64 -2.41 -13.68
C MET A 35 9.61 -3.56 -13.44
N PHE A 36 9.09 -4.76 -13.27
CA PHE A 36 9.92 -5.95 -13.06
C PHE A 36 10.82 -6.24 -14.26
N VAL A 37 10.27 -6.11 -15.47
CA VAL A 37 11.03 -6.28 -16.72
C VAL A 37 12.06 -5.16 -16.89
N MET A 38 11.70 -3.92 -16.50
CA MET A 38 12.58 -2.77 -16.61
C MET A 38 13.63 -2.68 -15.48
N ALA A 39 13.47 -3.45 -14.41
CA ALA A 39 14.35 -3.42 -13.24
C ALA A 39 15.85 -3.58 -13.57
N PRO A 40 16.29 -4.47 -14.48
CA PRO A 40 17.69 -4.56 -14.85
C PRO A 40 18.17 -3.41 -15.76
N LEU A 41 17.24 -2.80 -16.52
CA LEU A 41 17.58 -1.74 -17.48
C LEU A 41 17.71 -0.37 -16.82
N PHE A 42 16.87 -0.07 -15.84
CA PHE A 42 16.80 1.23 -15.20
C PHE A 42 18.12 1.67 -14.52
N PRO A 43 18.79 0.81 -13.72
CA PRO A 43 20.07 1.18 -13.11
C PRO A 43 21.22 1.35 -14.12
N MET A 44 21.10 0.78 -15.32
CA MET A 44 22.13 0.94 -16.37
C MET A 44 22.16 2.36 -16.93
N LEU A 45 21.06 3.11 -16.82
CA LEU A 45 20.97 4.50 -17.24
C LEU A 45 21.76 5.45 -16.31
N TYR A 46 22.03 5.01 -15.09
CA TYR A 46 22.79 5.81 -14.12
C TYR A 46 24.28 5.45 -14.16
N ASN A 47 25.10 6.47 -14.17
CA ASN A 47 26.55 6.32 -14.12
C ASN A 47 27.03 6.16 -12.67
N THR A 48 26.74 5.01 -12.08
CA THR A 48 27.06 4.65 -10.69
C THR A 48 27.90 3.38 -10.63
N ASN A 49 28.44 3.06 -9.44
CA ASN A 49 29.20 1.85 -9.19
C ASN A 49 28.38 0.58 -9.44
N ALA A 50 29.04 -0.51 -9.81
CA ALA A 50 28.39 -1.79 -10.09
C ALA A 50 27.55 -2.31 -8.91
N GLU A 51 28.07 -2.17 -7.68
CA GLU A 51 27.35 -2.56 -6.45
C GLU A 51 26.04 -1.78 -6.27
N ALA A 52 26.07 -0.45 -6.51
CA ALA A 52 24.88 0.39 -6.41
C ALA A 52 23.84 0.06 -7.48
N ARG A 53 24.27 -0.32 -8.68
CA ARG A 53 23.38 -0.78 -9.75
C ARG A 53 22.68 -2.08 -9.38
N GLU A 54 23.41 -3.02 -8.85
CA GLU A 54 22.87 -4.31 -8.44
C GLU A 54 21.88 -4.15 -7.28
N LEU A 55 22.22 -3.34 -6.29
CA LEU A 55 21.35 -3.00 -5.18
C LEU A 55 20.05 -2.33 -5.67
N ALA A 56 20.14 -1.35 -6.56
CA ALA A 56 18.99 -0.67 -7.13
C ALA A 56 18.09 -1.62 -7.92
N LYS A 57 18.65 -2.55 -8.70
CA LYS A 57 17.92 -3.58 -9.42
C LYS A 57 17.06 -4.42 -8.46
N TYR A 58 17.66 -4.93 -7.39
CA TYR A 58 16.93 -5.73 -6.41
C TYR A 58 15.87 -4.95 -5.65
N LEU A 59 16.13 -3.70 -5.29
CA LEU A 59 15.14 -2.83 -4.66
C LEU A 59 13.94 -2.59 -5.57
N ILE A 60 14.16 -2.36 -6.86
CA ILE A 60 13.09 -2.18 -7.85
C ILE A 60 12.28 -3.49 -7.98
N MET A 61 12.94 -4.63 -8.02
CA MET A 61 12.26 -5.93 -8.08
C MET A 61 11.38 -6.19 -6.86
N ILE A 62 11.89 -5.91 -5.65
CA ILE A 62 11.12 -6.04 -4.41
C ILE A 62 9.93 -5.07 -4.43
N THR A 63 10.13 -3.82 -4.81
CA THR A 63 9.07 -2.82 -4.93
C THR A 63 7.99 -3.29 -5.92
N ALA A 64 8.38 -3.78 -7.08
CA ALA A 64 7.45 -4.28 -8.08
C ALA A 64 6.64 -5.48 -7.56
N PHE A 65 7.27 -6.38 -6.83
CA PHE A 65 6.58 -7.52 -6.21
C PHE A 65 5.51 -7.10 -5.21
N PHE A 66 5.78 -6.08 -4.39
CA PHE A 66 4.84 -5.57 -3.39
C PHE A 66 3.88 -4.50 -3.93
N MET A 67 3.98 -4.12 -5.20
CA MET A 67 3.16 -3.06 -5.79
C MET A 67 1.66 -3.35 -5.77
N PRO A 68 1.17 -4.57 -6.07
CA PRO A 68 -0.25 -4.90 -5.94
C PRO A 68 -0.77 -4.76 -4.50
N GLN A 69 0.04 -5.13 -3.52
CA GLN A 69 -0.26 -4.95 -2.10
C GLN A 69 -0.43 -3.47 -1.74
N ASN A 70 0.51 -2.63 -2.17
CA ASN A 70 0.44 -1.19 -1.96
C ASN A 70 -0.79 -0.57 -2.64
N ALA A 71 -1.14 -1.02 -3.84
CA ALA A 71 -2.34 -0.59 -4.54
C ALA A 71 -3.61 -0.91 -3.75
N PHE A 72 -3.70 -2.11 -3.22
CA PHE A 72 -4.81 -2.52 -2.37
C PHE A 72 -4.91 -1.64 -1.11
N LEU A 73 -3.78 -1.39 -0.45
CA LEU A 73 -3.71 -0.57 0.74
C LEU A 73 -4.18 0.88 0.48
N HIS A 74 -3.69 1.49 -0.59
CA HIS A 74 -4.12 2.84 -0.98
C HIS A 74 -5.59 2.90 -1.37
N ALA A 75 -6.09 1.93 -2.13
CA ALA A 75 -7.50 1.85 -2.49
C ALA A 75 -8.38 1.75 -1.23
N THR A 76 -7.99 0.92 -0.26
CA THR A 76 -8.66 0.80 1.04
C THR A 76 -8.68 2.12 1.81
N TYR A 77 -7.57 2.87 1.81
CA TYR A 77 -7.50 4.17 2.46
C TYR A 77 -8.44 5.20 1.80
N PHE A 78 -8.51 5.22 0.48
CA PHE A 78 -9.43 6.08 -0.24
C PHE A 78 -10.90 5.75 0.06
N THR A 79 -11.23 4.47 0.17
CA THR A 79 -12.56 4.01 0.57
C THR A 79 -12.93 4.51 1.97
N LEU A 80 -12.07 4.32 2.94
CA LEU A 80 -12.28 4.79 4.32
C LEU A 80 -12.43 6.30 4.39
N ARG A 81 -11.61 7.04 3.63
CA ARG A 81 -11.69 8.50 3.52
C ARG A 81 -13.01 8.97 2.91
N SER A 82 -13.47 8.33 1.85
CA SER A 82 -14.74 8.67 1.20
C SER A 82 -15.93 8.43 2.12
N GLY A 83 -15.83 7.52 3.08
CA GLY A 83 -16.80 7.29 4.15
C GLY A 83 -16.67 8.22 5.37
N GLY A 84 -15.85 9.28 5.29
CA GLY A 84 -15.67 10.24 6.38
C GLY A 84 -14.74 9.77 7.51
N LYS A 85 -14.14 8.58 7.41
CA LYS A 85 -13.24 8.01 8.43
C LYS A 85 -11.76 8.45 8.26
N THR A 86 -11.55 9.73 7.96
CA THR A 86 -10.22 10.28 7.69
C THR A 86 -9.27 10.18 8.89
N ILE A 87 -9.79 10.38 10.11
CA ILE A 87 -8.98 10.30 11.33
C ILE A 87 -8.47 8.88 11.56
N ILE A 88 -9.32 7.88 11.34
CA ILE A 88 -8.94 6.47 11.47
C ILE A 88 -7.82 6.12 10.48
N THR A 89 -7.96 6.58 9.23
CA THR A 89 -6.95 6.36 8.19
C THR A 89 -5.63 7.03 8.55
N PHE A 90 -5.68 8.27 9.02
CA PHE A 90 -4.49 9.02 9.41
C PHE A 90 -3.77 8.36 10.60
N LEU A 91 -4.48 8.03 11.66
CA LEU A 91 -3.91 7.33 12.81
C LEU A 91 -3.32 5.99 12.42
N PHE A 92 -4.04 5.24 11.57
CA PHE A 92 -3.62 3.93 11.14
C PHE A 92 -2.33 3.98 10.33
N ASP A 93 -2.19 4.94 9.44
CA ASP A 93 -1.00 5.10 8.61
C ASP A 93 0.17 5.68 9.40
N SER A 94 -0.02 6.83 10.04
CA SER A 94 1.04 7.55 10.75
C SER A 94 1.54 6.80 11.98
N VAL A 95 0.64 6.31 12.84
CA VAL A 95 1.03 5.60 14.06
C VAL A 95 1.70 4.27 13.71
N PHE A 96 1.22 3.56 12.71
CA PHE A 96 1.84 2.30 12.29
C PHE A 96 3.25 2.51 11.75
N ILE A 97 3.47 3.52 10.91
CA ILE A 97 4.80 3.83 10.39
C ILE A 97 5.77 4.14 11.55
N TRP A 98 5.38 5.02 12.47
CA TRP A 98 6.23 5.41 13.58
C TRP A 98 6.45 4.31 14.62
N CYS A 99 5.43 3.52 14.94
CA CYS A 99 5.50 2.52 16.00
C CYS A 99 5.98 1.14 15.52
N VAL A 100 5.85 0.83 14.24
CA VAL A 100 6.17 -0.50 13.70
C VAL A 100 7.26 -0.41 12.64
N SER A 101 7.06 0.34 11.56
CA SER A 101 7.99 0.35 10.42
C SER A 101 9.34 0.99 10.77
N VAL A 102 9.34 2.13 11.44
CA VAL A 102 10.58 2.82 11.85
C VAL A 102 11.37 2.03 12.90
N PRO A 103 10.76 1.50 13.99
CA PRO A 103 11.48 0.67 14.94
C PRO A 103 12.03 -0.62 14.33
N ILE A 104 11.27 -1.30 13.47
CA ILE A 104 11.73 -2.51 12.78
C ILE A 104 12.95 -2.18 11.92
N ALA A 105 12.88 -1.15 11.09
CA ALA A 105 13.97 -0.73 10.24
C ALA A 105 15.22 -0.34 11.07
N PHE A 106 15.02 0.39 12.17
CA PHE A 106 16.09 0.82 13.07
C PHE A 106 16.77 -0.37 13.77
N VAL A 107 15.98 -1.28 14.34
CA VAL A 107 16.51 -2.45 15.06
C VAL A 107 17.25 -3.36 14.09
N LEU A 108 16.68 -3.68 12.95
CA LEU A 108 17.31 -4.53 11.94
C LEU A 108 18.59 -3.90 11.38
N SER A 109 18.59 -2.59 11.14
CA SER A 109 19.77 -1.88 10.63
C SER A 109 20.92 -1.84 11.64
N ARG A 110 20.62 -1.66 12.92
CA ARG A 110 21.64 -1.42 13.95
C ARG A 110 22.14 -2.68 14.62
N TYR A 111 21.28 -3.66 14.84
CA TYR A 111 21.61 -4.83 15.67
C TYR A 111 21.90 -6.10 14.88
N THR A 112 21.51 -6.18 13.62
CA THR A 112 21.60 -7.45 12.89
C THR A 112 22.64 -7.46 11.77
N GLY A 113 23.18 -6.31 11.34
CA GLY A 113 24.13 -6.23 10.23
C GLY A 113 23.62 -6.84 8.91
N ILE A 114 22.30 -6.99 8.81
CA ILE A 114 21.63 -7.60 7.66
C ILE A 114 21.66 -6.63 6.48
N HIS A 115 21.76 -7.21 5.28
CA HIS A 115 21.74 -6.45 4.04
C HIS A 115 20.47 -5.59 3.91
N VAL A 116 20.60 -4.38 3.40
CA VAL A 116 19.51 -3.38 3.28
C VAL A 116 18.29 -3.94 2.54
N LEU A 117 18.49 -4.85 1.60
CA LEU A 117 17.41 -5.52 0.86
C LEU A 117 16.48 -6.33 1.77
N VAL A 118 17.06 -7.03 2.75
CA VAL A 118 16.27 -7.82 3.71
C VAL A 118 15.50 -6.90 4.64
N ILE A 119 16.11 -5.80 5.09
CA ILE A 119 15.44 -4.79 5.91
C ILE A 119 14.24 -4.21 5.16
N TYR A 120 14.43 -3.84 3.91
CA TYR A 120 13.37 -3.32 3.06
C TYR A 120 12.23 -4.32 2.86
N ALA A 121 12.54 -5.58 2.58
CA ALA A 121 11.56 -6.65 2.45
C ALA A 121 10.78 -6.88 3.77
N CYS A 122 11.44 -6.83 4.93
CA CYS A 122 10.78 -6.95 6.23
C CYS A 122 9.80 -5.81 6.49
N VAL A 123 10.16 -4.58 6.16
CA VAL A 123 9.26 -3.42 6.27
C VAL A 123 8.06 -3.57 5.36
N GLN A 124 8.26 -4.03 4.13
CA GLN A 124 7.17 -4.31 3.19
C GLN A 124 6.25 -5.44 3.68
N LEU A 125 6.79 -6.48 4.29
CA LEU A 125 6.02 -7.55 4.91
C LEU A 125 5.20 -7.04 6.11
N ALA A 126 5.72 -6.11 6.89
CA ALA A 126 4.97 -5.47 7.98
C ALA A 126 3.72 -4.73 7.46
N ASP A 127 3.77 -4.19 6.26
CA ASP A 127 2.62 -3.54 5.62
C ASP A 127 1.48 -4.52 5.27
N LEU A 128 1.75 -5.84 5.20
CA LEU A 128 0.70 -6.87 5.09
C LEU A 128 -0.29 -6.82 6.26
N ILE A 129 0.18 -6.49 7.46
CA ILE A 129 -0.67 -6.33 8.64
C ILE A 129 -1.68 -5.20 8.39
N LYS A 130 -1.23 -4.09 7.81
CA LYS A 130 -2.12 -2.98 7.40
C LYS A 130 -3.15 -3.43 6.38
N CYS A 131 -2.73 -4.23 5.39
CA CYS A 131 -3.65 -4.75 4.37
C CYS A 131 -4.74 -5.61 4.99
N VAL A 132 -4.41 -6.49 5.93
CA VAL A 132 -5.38 -7.34 6.62
C VAL A 132 -6.36 -6.49 7.43
N ILE A 133 -5.88 -5.54 8.20
CA ILE A 133 -6.74 -4.66 9.00
C ILE A 133 -7.61 -3.77 8.09
N GLY A 134 -7.03 -3.20 7.04
CA GLY A 134 -7.75 -2.42 6.04
C GLY A 134 -8.87 -3.23 5.37
N PHE A 135 -8.58 -4.46 4.97
CA PHE A 135 -9.56 -5.37 4.40
C PHE A 135 -10.72 -5.65 5.37
N VAL A 136 -10.40 -5.93 6.64
CA VAL A 136 -11.42 -6.17 7.69
C VAL A 136 -12.29 -4.93 7.90
N LEU A 137 -11.71 -3.73 7.94
CA LEU A 137 -12.45 -2.48 8.11
C LEU A 137 -13.38 -2.21 6.91
N VAL A 138 -12.91 -2.41 5.70
CA VAL A 138 -13.74 -2.24 4.49
C VAL A 138 -14.85 -3.27 4.45
N LYS A 139 -14.56 -4.53 4.78
CA LYS A 139 -15.55 -5.63 4.78
C LYS A 139 -16.62 -5.43 5.84
N LYS A 140 -16.26 -4.95 7.02
CA LYS A 140 -17.21 -4.60 8.10
C LYS A 140 -18.12 -3.43 7.74
N GLY A 141 -17.77 -2.65 6.70
CA GLY A 141 -18.58 -1.53 6.26
C GLY A 141 -18.53 -0.32 7.20
N VAL A 142 -17.47 -0.16 7.96
CA VAL A 142 -17.28 0.98 8.89
C VAL A 142 -17.34 2.33 8.16
N TRP A 143 -17.03 2.34 6.87
CA TRP A 143 -17.08 3.50 6.00
C TRP A 143 -18.46 3.79 5.40
N LEU A 144 -19.39 2.82 5.47
CA LEU A 144 -20.75 2.95 4.95
C LEU A 144 -21.59 3.81 5.89
N GLN A 145 -21.44 5.12 5.79
CA GLN A 145 -22.23 6.10 6.56
C GLN A 145 -22.87 7.10 5.60
N ASN A 146 -24.07 7.52 5.94
CA ASN A 146 -24.69 8.63 5.23
C ASN A 146 -24.08 9.95 5.76
N ILE A 147 -23.26 10.58 4.93
CA ILE A 147 -22.50 11.79 5.31
C ILE A 147 -23.40 13.04 5.35
N VAL A 148 -24.58 12.96 4.75
CA VAL A 148 -25.48 14.11 4.57
C VAL A 148 -26.57 14.17 5.63
N SER A 149 -26.81 13.10 6.37
CA SER A 149 -27.87 12.98 7.37
C SER A 149 -27.41 13.13 8.83
N SER A 150 -26.22 13.67 9.04
CA SER A 150 -25.72 13.97 10.39
C SER A 150 -25.77 15.44 10.70
#